data_08fbc212cb3d4d3350deab2580874577
#
_entry.id   08fbc212cb3d4d3350deab2580874577
#
_cell.length_a   1.000
_cell.length_b   1.000
_cell.length_c   1.000
_cell.angle_alpha   90.00
_cell.angle_beta   90.00
_cell.angle_gamma   90.00
#
_symmetry.space_group_name_H-M   'P 1'
#
loop_
_entity.id
_entity.type
_entity.pdbx_description
1 polymer ?
#
loop_
_entity_poly.entity_id
_entity_poly.type
_entity_poly.pdbx_seq_one_letter_code
_entity_poly.pdbx_strand_id
1 'polypeptide(L)'
;GDLTYKVRDEEHSGHLYAKRQYKIENGELLEYRDVDLTTTDELLQEALEGKADVRLTEIVSTIQKEQNDIIRAHLKQPILVQGAAGSGKTTIALHRISYFLYTMGEHFKPEKLMILAPNNLFIEYIADVLPEIGVDRICQTTFETYVQQAINLKLKVTTQIELLEQLVDLNNSLSNEQLAIIQQKGSFFYNVVMDRIVNREIERIAALFTDVY
;
A
#
# COMPACT_ATOMS: atom_id res chain seq x y z
N GLY A 1 -28.36 7.99 -9.65
CA GLY A 1 -27.83 8.14 -8.30
C GLY A 1 -27.49 9.59 -8.00
N ASP A 2 -27.48 9.97 -6.75
CA ASP A 2 -27.11 11.32 -6.33
C ASP A 2 -25.58 11.43 -6.33
N LEU A 3 -25.06 12.50 -6.86
CA LEU A 3 -23.65 12.79 -7.00
C LEU A 3 -23.35 14.14 -6.34
N THR A 4 -22.33 14.18 -5.49
CA THR A 4 -21.80 15.42 -4.94
C THR A 4 -20.36 15.57 -5.41
N TYR A 5 -20.00 16.72 -5.97
CA TYR A 5 -18.66 17.01 -6.43
C TYR A 5 -18.23 18.42 -6.05
N LYS A 6 -16.92 18.62 -5.88
CA LYS A 6 -16.34 19.93 -5.57
C LYS A 6 -15.68 20.53 -6.80
N VAL A 7 -16.01 21.79 -7.07
CA VAL A 7 -15.31 22.59 -8.07
C VAL A 7 -14.71 23.79 -7.35
N ARG A 8 -13.39 23.85 -7.27
CA ARG A 8 -12.62 24.80 -6.43
C ARG A 8 -13.01 24.64 -4.95
N ASP A 9 -13.72 25.54 -4.33
CA ASP A 9 -14.15 25.42 -2.92
C ASP A 9 -15.67 25.27 -2.77
N GLU A 10 -16.40 25.17 -3.88
CA GLU A 10 -17.85 25.03 -3.88
C GLU A 10 -18.28 23.57 -4.06
N GLU A 11 -19.21 23.13 -3.25
CA GLU A 11 -19.80 21.80 -3.31
C GLU A 11 -21.08 21.85 -4.14
N HIS A 12 -21.11 21.05 -5.21
CA HIS A 12 -22.28 20.93 -6.09
C HIS A 12 -22.90 19.55 -5.93
N SER A 13 -24.20 19.50 -5.84
CA SER A 13 -24.97 18.26 -5.85
C SER A 13 -25.81 18.15 -7.11
N GLY A 14 -25.89 16.96 -7.65
CA GLY A 14 -26.65 16.68 -8.85
C GLY A 14 -27.14 15.24 -8.89
N HIS A 15 -28.10 14.96 -9.78
CA HIS A 15 -28.57 13.61 -10.00
C HIS A 15 -27.98 13.05 -11.30
N LEU A 16 -27.24 11.94 -11.20
CA LEU A 16 -26.65 11.26 -12.35
C LEU A 16 -27.71 10.32 -12.96
N TYR A 17 -28.21 10.67 -14.15
CA TYR A 17 -29.22 9.90 -14.86
C TYR A 17 -28.62 8.77 -15.68
N ALA A 18 -27.45 9.01 -16.30
CA ALA A 18 -26.75 8.02 -17.12
C ALA A 18 -25.23 8.31 -17.09
N LYS A 19 -24.44 7.25 -17.15
CA LYS A 19 -23.00 7.31 -17.39
C LYS A 19 -22.72 6.51 -18.64
N ARG A 20 -22.04 7.13 -19.63
CA ARG A 20 -21.69 6.47 -20.89
C ARG A 20 -20.20 6.46 -21.07
N GLN A 21 -19.66 5.32 -21.38
CA GLN A 21 -18.26 5.11 -21.69
C GLN A 21 -18.09 5.02 -23.20
N TYR A 22 -17.04 5.64 -23.72
CA TYR A 22 -16.70 5.65 -25.13
C TYR A 22 -15.31 5.06 -25.32
N LYS A 23 -15.15 4.16 -26.29
CA LYS A 23 -13.86 3.67 -26.75
C LYS A 23 -13.52 4.41 -28.03
N ILE A 24 -12.49 5.27 -27.99
CA ILE A 24 -12.06 6.10 -29.13
C ILE A 24 -10.59 5.73 -29.42
N GLU A 25 -10.31 5.32 -30.65
CA GLU A 25 -8.94 5.07 -31.12
C GLU A 25 -8.68 5.89 -32.39
N ASN A 26 -7.54 6.59 -32.43
CA ASN A 26 -7.15 7.45 -33.57
C ASN A 26 -8.19 8.48 -33.97
N GLY A 27 -9.05 8.94 -33.08
CA GLY A 27 -10.12 9.90 -33.33
C GLY A 27 -11.42 9.27 -33.85
N GLU A 28 -11.49 7.96 -34.02
CA GLU A 28 -12.70 7.24 -34.40
C GLU A 28 -13.37 6.63 -33.18
N LEU A 29 -14.68 6.79 -33.06
CA LEU A 29 -15.50 6.15 -32.05
C LEU A 29 -15.69 4.68 -32.43
N LEU A 30 -15.05 3.77 -31.70
CA LEU A 30 -15.16 2.33 -31.95
C LEU A 30 -16.40 1.73 -31.30
N GLU A 31 -16.67 2.16 -30.07
CA GLU A 31 -17.73 1.59 -29.24
C GLU A 31 -18.23 2.63 -28.23
N TYR A 32 -19.49 2.55 -27.86
CA TYR A 32 -20.01 3.20 -26.67
C TYR A 32 -20.93 2.26 -25.92
N ARG A 33 -20.92 2.37 -24.58
CA ARG A 33 -21.83 1.61 -23.72
C ARG A 33 -22.34 2.45 -22.57
N ASP A 34 -23.55 2.18 -22.14
CA ASP A 34 -24.12 2.77 -20.95
C ASP A 34 -23.62 1.97 -19.74
N VAL A 35 -22.92 2.64 -18.85
CA VAL A 35 -22.33 2.03 -17.65
C VAL A 35 -23.33 2.14 -16.52
N ASP A 36 -23.68 1.03 -15.89
CA ASP A 36 -24.48 1.04 -14.68
C ASP A 36 -23.75 1.82 -13.60
N LEU A 37 -24.48 2.71 -12.91
CA LEU A 37 -23.94 3.67 -11.94
C LEU A 37 -23.24 3.00 -10.75
N THR A 38 -23.39 1.70 -10.62
CA THR A 38 -22.86 0.90 -9.51
C THR A 38 -21.59 0.12 -9.85
N THR A 39 -21.23 -0.06 -11.11
CA THR A 39 -20.12 -0.93 -11.53
C THR A 39 -19.08 -0.17 -12.31
N THR A 40 -17.86 -0.05 -11.77
CA THR A 40 -16.75 0.74 -12.36
C THR A 40 -15.65 -0.12 -12.99
N ASP A 41 -15.75 -1.44 -12.94
CA ASP A 41 -14.71 -2.36 -13.43
C ASP A 41 -15.11 -2.98 -14.78
N GLU A 42 -14.34 -2.69 -15.84
CA GLU A 42 -14.63 -3.15 -17.21
C GLU A 42 -14.60 -4.67 -17.36
N LEU A 43 -13.61 -5.32 -16.76
CA LEU A 43 -13.46 -6.79 -16.80
C LEU A 43 -14.63 -7.49 -16.10
N LEU A 44 -15.15 -6.82 -15.08
CA LEU A 44 -16.27 -7.32 -14.31
C LEU A 44 -17.60 -7.14 -15.06
N GLN A 45 -17.75 -6.03 -15.83
CA GLN A 45 -18.91 -5.84 -16.71
C GLN A 45 -18.94 -6.87 -17.82
N GLU A 46 -17.83 -7.18 -18.47
CA GLU A 46 -17.74 -8.23 -19.49
C GLU A 46 -18.13 -9.62 -18.92
N ALA A 47 -17.69 -9.91 -17.69
CA ALA A 47 -18.05 -11.15 -17.00
C ALA A 47 -19.54 -11.20 -16.60
N LEU A 48 -20.16 -10.04 -16.34
CA LEU A 48 -21.57 -9.91 -15.93
C LEU A 48 -22.56 -9.89 -17.12
N GLU A 49 -22.17 -9.38 -18.28
CA GLU A 49 -23.00 -9.35 -19.50
C GLU A 49 -23.34 -10.74 -20.03
N GLY A 50 -22.58 -11.77 -19.62
CA GLY A 50 -22.75 -13.15 -20.07
C GLY A 50 -23.77 -14.01 -19.36
N LYS A 51 -24.44 -13.63 -18.28
CA LYS A 51 -25.53 -14.34 -17.51
C LYS A 51 -25.40 -14.11 -15.98
N ALA A 52 -25.13 -12.92 -15.51
CA ALA A 52 -24.99 -12.73 -14.07
C ALA A 52 -26.33 -12.73 -13.35
N ASP A 53 -26.40 -13.55 -12.32
CA ASP A 53 -27.45 -13.52 -11.31
C ASP A 53 -27.45 -12.14 -10.63
N VAL A 54 -28.62 -11.56 -10.39
CA VAL A 54 -28.83 -10.28 -9.68
C VAL A 54 -28.02 -10.24 -8.37
N ARG A 55 -27.92 -11.39 -7.69
CA ARG A 55 -27.13 -11.53 -6.46
C ARG A 55 -25.63 -11.30 -6.67
N LEU A 56 -25.08 -11.73 -7.81
CA LEU A 56 -23.66 -11.54 -8.12
C LEU A 56 -23.35 -10.04 -8.34
N THR A 57 -24.26 -9.34 -9.02
CA THR A 57 -24.13 -7.90 -9.24
C THR A 57 -24.19 -7.11 -7.94
N GLU A 58 -25.04 -7.47 -6.99
CA GLU A 58 -25.10 -6.83 -5.68
C GLU A 58 -23.83 -7.08 -4.85
N ILE A 59 -23.30 -8.32 -4.85
CA ILE A 59 -22.06 -8.66 -4.14
C ILE A 59 -20.91 -7.83 -4.69
N VAL A 60 -20.77 -7.79 -6.00
CA VAL A 60 -19.69 -7.06 -6.68
C VAL A 60 -19.78 -5.56 -6.42
N SER A 61 -20.96 -4.96 -6.51
CA SER A 61 -21.15 -3.53 -6.23
C SER A 61 -20.81 -3.18 -4.77
N THR A 62 -21.10 -4.08 -3.84
CA THR A 62 -20.76 -3.91 -2.42
C THR A 62 -19.24 -3.96 -2.20
N ILE A 63 -18.55 -4.95 -2.81
CA ILE A 63 -17.08 -5.06 -2.71
C ILE A 63 -16.41 -3.82 -3.29
N GLN A 64 -16.85 -3.33 -4.45
CA GLN A 64 -16.29 -2.13 -5.07
C GLN A 64 -16.52 -0.87 -4.23
N LYS A 65 -17.69 -0.75 -3.59
CA LYS A 65 -17.96 0.35 -2.68
C LYS A 65 -17.01 0.37 -1.50
N GLU A 66 -16.80 -0.75 -0.84
CA GLU A 66 -15.86 -0.88 0.28
C GLU A 66 -14.43 -0.56 -0.15
N GLN A 67 -14.01 -1.04 -1.32
CA GLN A 67 -12.69 -0.72 -1.88
C GLN A 67 -12.53 0.78 -2.15
N ASN A 68 -13.52 1.42 -2.73
CA ASN A 68 -13.52 2.87 -2.97
C ASN A 68 -13.48 3.68 -1.70
N ASP A 69 -14.18 3.27 -0.66
CA ASP A 69 -14.18 3.94 0.64
C ASP A 69 -12.77 3.90 1.27
N ILE A 70 -12.05 2.77 1.15
CA ILE A 70 -10.66 2.63 1.60
C ILE A 70 -9.72 3.51 0.76
N ILE A 71 -9.85 3.52 -0.56
CA ILE A 71 -9.02 4.32 -1.46
C ILE A 71 -9.13 5.81 -1.11
N ARG A 72 -10.32 6.29 -0.81
CA ARG A 72 -10.62 7.70 -0.52
C ARG A 72 -10.51 8.09 0.96
N ALA A 73 -10.31 7.13 1.85
CA ALA A 73 -10.23 7.40 3.29
C ALA A 73 -9.11 8.40 3.62
N HIS A 74 -9.29 9.19 4.66
CA HIS A 74 -8.44 10.34 4.99
C HIS A 74 -6.96 9.96 5.22
N LEU A 75 -6.01 10.79 4.72
CA LEU A 75 -4.56 10.55 4.83
C LEU A 75 -3.99 10.62 6.25
N LYS A 76 -4.61 11.42 7.12
CA LYS A 76 -4.08 11.66 8.47
C LYS A 76 -4.27 10.49 9.44
N GLN A 77 -4.99 9.45 9.02
CA GLN A 77 -5.24 8.27 9.84
C GLN A 77 -4.54 7.05 9.24
N PRO A 78 -3.83 6.26 10.06
CA PRO A 78 -3.31 4.98 9.61
C PRO A 78 -4.48 4.05 9.26
N ILE A 79 -4.31 3.26 8.20
CA ILE A 79 -5.30 2.29 7.75
C ILE A 79 -4.67 0.91 7.75
N LEU A 80 -5.35 -0.03 8.38
CA LEU A 80 -5.03 -1.45 8.33
C LEU A 80 -6.05 -2.15 7.42
N VAL A 81 -5.58 -2.69 6.29
CA VAL A 81 -6.44 -3.41 5.34
C VAL A 81 -6.22 -4.91 5.52
N GLN A 82 -7.27 -5.62 5.95
CA GLN A 82 -7.29 -7.07 6.07
C GLN A 82 -8.18 -7.69 5.00
N GLY A 83 -7.85 -8.89 4.58
CA GLY A 83 -8.64 -9.64 3.60
C GLY A 83 -7.93 -10.92 3.18
N ALA A 84 -8.68 -11.85 2.58
CA ALA A 84 -8.16 -13.10 2.03
C ALA A 84 -7.11 -12.86 0.92
N ALA A 85 -6.35 -13.87 0.57
CA ALA A 85 -5.50 -13.83 -0.61
C ALA A 85 -6.36 -13.57 -1.85
N GLY A 86 -5.91 -12.70 -2.76
CA GLY A 86 -6.67 -12.34 -3.96
C GLY A 86 -7.79 -11.31 -3.76
N SER A 87 -8.03 -10.78 -2.55
CA SER A 87 -9.08 -9.77 -2.30
C SER A 87 -8.74 -8.36 -2.80
N GLY A 88 -7.65 -8.17 -3.53
CA GLY A 88 -7.27 -6.88 -4.09
C GLY A 88 -6.59 -5.90 -3.13
N LYS A 89 -6.08 -6.34 -1.96
CA LYS A 89 -5.44 -5.45 -0.98
C LYS A 89 -4.31 -4.60 -1.57
N THR A 90 -3.44 -5.22 -2.36
CA THR A 90 -2.32 -4.52 -3.03
C THR A 90 -2.86 -3.52 -4.06
N THR A 91 -3.82 -3.93 -4.87
CA THR A 91 -4.48 -3.08 -5.86
C THR A 91 -5.10 -1.85 -5.21
N ILE A 92 -5.83 -2.03 -4.11
CA ILE A 92 -6.41 -0.92 -3.33
C ILE A 92 -5.32 0.03 -2.83
N ALA A 93 -4.20 -0.48 -2.31
CA ALA A 93 -3.09 0.34 -1.83
C ALA A 93 -2.48 1.17 -2.98
N LEU A 94 -2.26 0.58 -4.14
CA LEU A 94 -1.71 1.26 -5.32
C LEU A 94 -2.68 2.32 -5.87
N HIS A 95 -3.96 1.99 -6.02
CA HIS A 95 -4.97 2.96 -6.43
C HIS A 95 -5.14 4.11 -5.42
N ARG A 96 -4.98 3.84 -4.12
CA ARG A 96 -4.97 4.88 -3.11
C ARG A 96 -3.82 5.86 -3.31
N ILE A 97 -2.63 5.37 -3.62
CA ILE A 97 -1.47 6.21 -3.95
C ILE A 97 -1.78 7.10 -5.16
N SER A 98 -2.26 6.49 -6.25
CA SER A 98 -2.66 7.21 -7.47
C SER A 98 -3.74 8.27 -7.17
N TYR A 99 -4.75 7.92 -6.40
CA TYR A 99 -5.81 8.85 -5.99
C TYR A 99 -5.26 10.09 -5.28
N PHE A 100 -4.34 9.93 -4.33
CA PHE A 100 -3.76 11.06 -3.62
C PHE A 100 -2.82 11.91 -4.48
N LEU A 101 -2.02 11.28 -5.33
CA LEU A 101 -1.18 12.01 -6.27
C LEU A 101 -2.02 12.83 -7.24
N TYR A 102 -3.14 12.30 -7.70
CA TYR A 102 -4.06 13.01 -8.59
C TYR A 102 -4.81 14.15 -7.87
N THR A 103 -5.34 13.89 -6.68
CA THR A 103 -6.19 14.87 -5.97
C THR A 103 -5.41 15.95 -5.24
N MET A 104 -4.17 15.67 -4.83
CA MET A 104 -3.31 16.56 -4.04
C MET A 104 -2.00 16.90 -4.75
N GLY A 105 -1.91 16.76 -6.09
CA GLY A 105 -0.69 16.80 -6.89
C GLY A 105 0.22 17.99 -6.65
N GLU A 106 -0.29 19.16 -6.30
CA GLU A 106 0.53 20.33 -5.96
C GLU A 106 1.20 20.23 -4.56
N HIS A 107 0.60 19.48 -3.64
CA HIS A 107 1.01 19.38 -2.24
C HIS A 107 1.64 18.04 -1.89
N PHE A 108 1.45 17.03 -2.74
CA PHE A 108 1.82 15.65 -2.51
C PHE A 108 2.78 15.14 -3.58
N LYS A 109 4.08 15.21 -3.28
CA LYS A 109 5.13 14.80 -4.23
C LYS A 109 5.41 13.31 -4.14
N PRO A 110 5.55 12.59 -5.28
CA PRO A 110 5.88 11.15 -5.29
C PRO A 110 7.14 10.82 -4.48
N GLU A 111 8.12 11.71 -4.47
CA GLU A 111 9.40 11.52 -3.76
C GLU A 111 9.25 11.51 -2.23
N LYS A 112 8.10 11.95 -1.71
CA LYS A 112 7.76 11.89 -0.27
C LYS A 112 7.01 10.61 0.11
N LEU A 113 6.70 9.77 -0.87
CA LEU A 113 6.07 8.48 -0.67
C LEU A 113 7.11 7.37 -0.66
N MET A 114 6.86 6.38 0.17
CA MET A 114 7.67 5.18 0.23
C MET A 114 6.77 3.95 0.28
N ILE A 115 7.11 2.94 -0.53
CA ILE A 115 6.51 1.62 -0.47
C ILE A 115 7.53 0.69 0.17
N LEU A 116 7.17 0.12 1.33
CA LEU A 116 7.93 -0.95 1.96
C LEU A 116 7.33 -2.29 1.55
N ALA A 117 8.09 -3.04 0.79
CA ALA A 117 7.68 -4.34 0.26
C ALA A 117 8.29 -5.50 1.07
N PRO A 118 7.64 -6.67 1.10
CA PRO A 118 8.15 -7.82 1.84
C PRO A 118 9.41 -8.43 1.23
N ASN A 119 9.63 -8.29 -0.08
CA ASN A 119 10.78 -8.81 -0.81
C ASN A 119 10.95 -8.11 -2.17
N ASN A 120 12.07 -8.38 -2.85
CA ASN A 120 12.41 -7.77 -4.14
C ASN A 120 11.48 -8.21 -5.29
N LEU A 121 10.98 -9.44 -5.29
CA LEU A 121 10.02 -9.89 -6.31
C LEU A 121 8.72 -9.08 -6.26
N PHE A 122 8.30 -8.69 -5.05
CA PHE A 122 7.14 -7.83 -4.88
C PHE A 122 7.42 -6.40 -5.35
N ILE A 123 8.65 -5.91 -5.18
CA ILE A 123 9.08 -4.60 -5.72
C ILE A 123 9.03 -4.61 -7.24
N GLU A 124 9.56 -5.64 -7.89
CA GLU A 124 9.52 -5.80 -9.35
C GLU A 124 8.08 -5.79 -9.87
N TYR A 125 7.19 -6.55 -9.25
CA TYR A 125 5.77 -6.55 -9.60
C TYR A 125 5.13 -5.16 -9.47
N ILE A 126 5.39 -4.43 -8.38
CA ILE A 126 4.86 -3.08 -8.18
C ILE A 126 5.44 -2.10 -9.20
N ALA A 127 6.73 -2.21 -9.52
CA ALA A 127 7.41 -1.35 -10.47
C ALA A 127 6.77 -1.41 -11.87
N ASP A 128 6.25 -2.57 -12.25
CA ASP A 128 5.53 -2.76 -13.52
C ASP A 128 4.12 -2.14 -13.49
N VAL A 129 3.44 -2.23 -12.35
CA VAL A 129 2.04 -1.76 -12.22
C VAL A 129 1.94 -0.24 -11.99
N LEU A 130 2.88 0.37 -11.28
CA LEU A 130 2.82 1.80 -10.93
C LEU A 130 2.68 2.73 -12.16
N PRO A 131 3.43 2.55 -13.27
CA PRO A 131 3.27 3.38 -14.45
C PRO A 131 1.88 3.26 -15.09
N GLU A 132 1.25 2.08 -15.05
CA GLU A 132 -0.09 1.85 -15.61
C GLU A 132 -1.16 2.69 -14.90
N ILE A 133 -0.96 2.97 -13.61
CA ILE A 133 -1.86 3.83 -12.82
C ILE A 133 -1.39 5.29 -12.75
N GLY A 134 -0.44 5.69 -13.62
CA GLY A 134 0.04 7.06 -13.74
C GLY A 134 0.95 7.51 -12.58
N VAL A 135 1.65 6.59 -11.96
CA VAL A 135 2.50 6.86 -10.80
C VAL A 135 3.96 6.56 -11.13
N ASP A 136 4.77 7.61 -11.19
CA ASP A 136 6.21 7.52 -11.39
C ASP A 136 6.99 7.99 -10.15
N ARG A 137 8.22 7.50 -9.98
CA ARG A 137 9.22 8.01 -9.04
C ARG A 137 8.88 7.87 -7.55
N ILE A 138 8.14 6.84 -7.16
CA ILE A 138 7.98 6.49 -5.75
C ILE A 138 9.18 5.66 -5.29
N CYS A 139 9.67 5.96 -4.09
CA CYS A 139 10.69 5.14 -3.44
C CYS A 139 10.10 3.76 -3.09
N GLN A 140 10.70 2.71 -3.61
CA GLN A 140 10.32 1.32 -3.35
C GLN A 140 11.51 0.61 -2.73
N THR A 141 11.34 -0.02 -1.60
CA THR A 141 12.42 -0.68 -0.88
C THR A 141 11.89 -1.80 0.02
N THR A 142 12.77 -2.70 0.44
CA THR A 142 12.46 -3.62 1.55
C THR A 142 12.83 -2.97 2.88
N PHE A 143 12.25 -3.48 3.96
CA PHE A 143 12.58 -2.98 5.30
C PHE A 143 14.09 -3.13 5.61
N GLU A 144 14.70 -4.24 5.23
CA GLU A 144 16.13 -4.50 5.44
C GLU A 144 16.99 -3.48 4.70
N THR A 145 16.70 -3.24 3.42
CA THR A 145 17.43 -2.26 2.60
C THR A 145 17.25 -0.85 3.16
N TYR A 146 16.03 -0.49 3.55
CA TYR A 146 15.75 0.81 4.16
C TYR A 146 16.55 1.02 5.44
N VAL A 147 16.56 0.05 6.35
CA VAL A 147 17.32 0.12 7.61
C VAL A 147 18.82 0.25 7.34
N GLN A 148 19.38 -0.53 6.42
CA GLN A 148 20.80 -0.42 6.05
C GLN A 148 21.17 0.97 5.55
N GLN A 149 20.32 1.57 4.72
CA GLN A 149 20.52 2.93 4.22
C GLN A 149 20.37 3.99 5.30
N ALA A 150 19.35 3.85 6.16
CA ALA A 150 19.07 4.82 7.23
C ALA A 150 20.17 4.86 8.30
N ILE A 151 20.73 3.70 8.64
CA ILE A 151 21.80 3.60 9.66
C ILE A 151 23.16 4.04 9.10
N ASN A 152 23.33 4.03 7.78
CA ASN A 152 24.61 4.33 7.08
C ASN A 152 25.81 3.51 7.61
N LEU A 153 25.55 2.33 8.14
CA LEU A 153 26.53 1.39 8.60
C LEU A 153 26.51 0.15 7.70
N LYS A 154 27.69 -0.34 7.32
CA LYS A 154 27.82 -1.61 6.62
C LYS A 154 27.64 -2.77 7.61
N LEU A 155 26.41 -3.02 8.01
CA LEU A 155 26.08 -4.17 8.84
C LEU A 155 25.87 -5.39 7.94
N LYS A 156 26.44 -6.53 8.36
CA LYS A 156 26.08 -7.81 7.77
C LYS A 156 24.72 -8.22 8.36
N VAL A 157 23.66 -8.07 7.56
CA VAL A 157 22.32 -8.49 7.94
C VAL A 157 22.10 -9.90 7.42
N THR A 158 21.77 -10.82 8.31
CA THR A 158 21.31 -12.16 7.93
C THR A 158 19.90 -12.06 7.40
N THR A 159 19.69 -12.44 6.16
CA THR A 159 18.38 -12.43 5.54
C THR A 159 17.46 -13.51 6.10
N GLN A 160 16.13 -13.35 5.92
CA GLN A 160 15.19 -14.40 6.35
C GLN A 160 15.46 -15.74 5.66
N ILE A 161 15.90 -15.70 4.40
CA ILE A 161 16.23 -16.91 3.62
C ILE A 161 17.45 -17.59 4.21
N GLU A 162 18.54 -16.86 4.46
CA GLU A 162 19.73 -17.41 5.11
C GLU A 162 19.43 -18.00 6.51
N LEU A 163 18.54 -17.34 7.26
CA LEU A 163 18.11 -17.86 8.57
C LEU A 163 17.31 -19.16 8.43
N LEU A 164 16.39 -19.23 7.46
CA LEU A 164 15.62 -20.43 7.18
C LEU A 164 16.52 -21.59 6.69
N GLU A 165 17.48 -21.29 5.83
CA GLU A 165 18.47 -22.28 5.38
C GLU A 165 19.27 -22.85 6.56
N GLN A 166 19.72 -21.99 7.48
CA GLN A 166 20.41 -22.41 8.71
C GLN A 166 19.51 -23.26 9.64
N LEU A 167 18.21 -23.00 9.67
CA LEU A 167 17.25 -23.78 10.46
C LEU A 167 16.97 -25.18 9.88
N VAL A 168 17.04 -25.29 8.55
CA VAL A 168 16.73 -26.54 7.83
C VAL A 168 17.98 -27.41 7.60
N ASP A 169 19.16 -26.80 7.56
CA ASP A 169 20.42 -27.53 7.35
C ASP A 169 20.79 -28.34 8.58
N LEU A 170 20.62 -29.67 8.48
CA LEU A 170 20.93 -30.62 9.54
C LEU A 170 22.43 -30.66 9.92
N ASN A 171 23.31 -30.21 9.02
CA ASN A 171 24.76 -30.20 9.23
C ASN A 171 25.27 -28.90 9.85
N ASN A 172 24.48 -27.83 9.74
CA ASN A 172 24.84 -26.49 10.21
C ASN A 172 23.67 -25.86 11.00
N SER A 173 22.96 -26.65 11.78
CA SER A 173 21.83 -26.19 12.57
C SER A 173 22.26 -25.15 13.61
N LEU A 174 21.42 -24.15 13.81
CA LEU A 174 21.59 -23.15 14.87
C LEU A 174 21.71 -23.86 16.24
N SER A 175 22.66 -23.43 17.05
CA SER A 175 22.75 -23.93 18.40
C SER A 175 21.54 -23.54 19.25
N ASN A 176 21.24 -24.28 20.30
CA ASN A 176 20.14 -23.94 21.21
C ASN A 176 20.27 -22.52 21.80
N GLU A 177 21.50 -22.03 21.96
CA GLU A 177 21.78 -20.66 22.39
C GLU A 177 21.37 -19.64 21.33
N GLN A 178 21.69 -19.88 20.05
CA GLN A 178 21.31 -18.99 18.95
C GLN A 178 19.79 -18.94 18.79
N LEU A 179 19.10 -20.07 18.89
CA LEU A 179 17.64 -20.12 18.88
C LEU A 179 17.03 -19.35 20.05
N ALA A 180 17.58 -19.49 21.25
CA ALA A 180 17.12 -18.73 22.41
C ALA A 180 17.30 -17.22 22.22
N ILE A 181 18.42 -16.78 21.65
CA ILE A 181 18.68 -15.37 21.33
C ILE A 181 17.66 -14.84 20.32
N ILE A 182 17.36 -15.59 19.25
CA ILE A 182 16.38 -15.21 18.23
C ILE A 182 14.99 -15.06 18.85
N GLN A 183 14.57 -16.03 19.66
CA GLN A 183 13.29 -15.98 20.37
C GLN A 183 13.21 -14.78 21.33
N GLN A 184 14.29 -14.53 22.07
CA GLN A 184 14.35 -13.41 23.00
C GLN A 184 14.28 -12.06 22.28
N LYS A 185 14.98 -11.90 21.15
CA LYS A 185 14.94 -10.68 20.33
C LYS A 185 13.56 -10.42 19.73
N GLY A 186 12.79 -11.45 19.41
CA GLY A 186 11.40 -11.35 18.94
C GLY A 186 10.37 -11.15 20.05
N SER A 187 10.77 -11.14 21.31
CA SER A 187 9.85 -11.02 22.44
C SER A 187 9.45 -9.58 22.74
N PHE A 188 8.25 -9.39 23.30
CA PHE A 188 7.79 -8.08 23.79
C PHE A 188 8.74 -7.50 24.86
N PHE A 189 9.31 -8.35 25.70
CA PHE A 189 10.27 -7.92 26.72
C PHE A 189 11.51 -7.25 26.11
N TYR A 190 12.03 -7.79 25.00
CA TYR A 190 13.16 -7.19 24.30
C TYR A 190 12.83 -5.79 23.76
N ASN A 191 11.63 -5.60 23.22
CA ASN A 191 11.18 -4.28 22.77
C ASN A 191 11.15 -3.28 23.93
N VAL A 192 10.62 -3.66 25.08
CA VAL A 192 10.60 -2.79 26.28
C VAL A 192 12.01 -2.41 26.74
N VAL A 193 12.96 -3.36 26.69
CA VAL A 193 14.36 -3.10 27.05
C VAL A 193 15.00 -2.14 26.06
N MET A 194 14.77 -2.35 24.74
CA MET A 194 15.31 -1.47 23.70
C MET A 194 14.75 -0.05 23.79
N ASP A 195 13.45 0.10 24.02
CA ASP A 195 12.84 1.41 24.24
C ASP A 195 13.46 2.17 25.41
N ARG A 196 13.73 1.49 26.52
CA ARG A 196 14.42 2.09 27.69
C ARG A 196 15.84 2.53 27.34
N ILE A 197 16.59 1.72 26.58
CA ILE A 197 17.95 2.06 26.17
C ILE A 197 17.95 3.28 25.26
N VAL A 198 17.07 3.28 24.25
CA VAL A 198 16.93 4.38 23.28
C VAL A 198 16.54 5.67 23.99
N ASN A 199 15.52 5.65 24.86
CA ASN A 199 15.08 6.82 25.59
C ASN A 199 16.19 7.37 26.51
N ARG A 200 16.92 6.49 27.19
CA ARG A 200 18.07 6.90 28.03
C ARG A 200 19.18 7.58 27.21
N GLU A 201 19.47 7.08 26.00
CA GLU A 201 20.47 7.69 25.13
C GLU A 201 19.98 9.04 24.57
N ILE A 202 18.69 9.16 24.23
CA ILE A 202 18.08 10.44 23.83
C ILE A 202 18.22 11.47 24.95
N GLU A 203 17.89 11.10 26.20
CA GLU A 203 18.04 11.99 27.35
C GLU A 203 19.50 12.39 27.57
N ARG A 204 20.44 11.43 27.45
CA ARG A 204 21.88 11.70 27.56
C ARG A 204 22.37 12.69 26.50
N ILE A 205 21.93 12.51 25.24
CA ILE A 205 22.28 13.39 24.14
C ILE A 205 21.66 14.79 24.37
N ALA A 206 20.39 14.85 24.76
CA ALA A 206 19.71 16.11 25.05
C ALA A 206 20.40 16.91 26.14
N ALA A 207 20.88 16.24 27.21
CA ALA A 207 21.62 16.88 28.28
C ALA A 207 22.94 17.52 27.81
N LEU A 208 23.62 16.92 26.81
CA LEU A 208 24.85 17.49 26.24
C LEU A 208 24.63 18.83 25.50
N PHE A 209 23.40 19.09 25.05
CA PHE A 209 23.06 20.33 24.35
C PHE A 209 22.51 21.44 25.29
N THR A 210 22.06 21.07 26.50
CA THR A 210 21.57 22.05 27.49
C THR A 210 22.69 22.73 28.25
N ASP A 211 23.93 22.21 28.27
CA ASP A 211 25.06 22.77 28.96
C ASP A 211 25.85 23.77 28.08
N VAL A 212 25.34 24.16 26.91
CA VAL A 212 26.04 25.04 25.94
C VAL A 212 25.41 26.44 25.85
N TYR A 213 24.40 26.77 26.69
CA TYR A 213 23.80 28.10 26.76
C TYR A 213 23.80 28.68 28.17
#